data_d1052e2bcf2390e2c8a5d6863812fb27
#
_entry.id   d1052e2bcf2390e2c8a5d6863812fb27
#
_cell.length_a   1.000
_cell.length_b   1.000
_cell.length_c   1.000
_cell.angle_alpha   90.00
_cell.angle_beta   90.00
_cell.angle_gamma   90.00
#
_symmetry.space_group_name_H-M   'P 1'
#
loop_
_entity.id
_entity.type
_entity.pdbx_description
1 polymer ?
#
loop_
_entity_poly.entity_id
_entity_poly.type
_entity_poly.pdbx_seq_one_letter_code
_entity_poly.pdbx_strand_id
1 'polypeptide(L)'
;VLTYYGHVGRGFEYPLLKFVVLSETDIFGAEKKRKKAKKLYQGQKLKDMGELKVGDYVVHESHGLGIYRGIEKVEMEGVVKDYIKIEYRDGGNLYVLATGLDVIQKYASVDARKPKLNKLGSKEWEKTKTRVRGAVSEVAKDLVKLYALRQSGEGFRFGPDTVWQRE
;
A
#
# COMPACT_ATOMS: atom_id res chain seq x y z
N VAL A 1 37.43 28.24 12.11
CA VAL A 1 36.11 27.62 11.92
C VAL A 1 36.36 26.13 11.65
N LEU A 2 35.92 25.28 12.55
CA LEU A 2 35.99 23.83 12.37
C LEU A 2 34.67 23.37 11.74
N THR A 3 34.73 22.81 10.54
CA THR A 3 33.59 22.22 9.87
C THR A 3 33.60 20.71 10.10
N TYR A 4 32.44 20.17 10.50
CA TYR A 4 32.27 18.75 10.75
C TYR A 4 31.20 18.20 9.81
N TYR A 5 31.46 17.04 9.19
CA TYR A 5 30.45 16.34 8.41
C TYR A 5 29.67 15.42 9.34
N GLY A 6 28.44 15.77 9.62
CA GLY A 6 27.54 14.97 10.45
C GLY A 6 26.08 15.36 10.20
N HIS A 7 25.15 14.43 10.48
CA HIS A 7 23.73 14.71 10.37
C HIS A 7 23.11 14.86 11.76
N VAL A 8 22.60 16.06 12.05
CA VAL A 8 21.83 16.33 13.28
C VAL A 8 20.35 16.32 12.91
N GLY A 9 19.63 15.29 13.37
CA GLY A 9 18.21 15.12 13.02
C GLY A 9 17.27 16.14 13.66
N ARG A 10 17.65 16.72 14.81
CA ARG A 10 16.95 17.80 15.54
C ARG A 10 17.95 18.63 16.29
N GLY A 11 17.74 19.94 16.32
CA GLY A 11 18.48 20.84 17.18
C GLY A 11 18.14 20.67 18.65
N PHE A 12 18.99 21.18 19.51
CA PHE A 12 18.81 21.15 20.95
C PHE A 12 19.42 22.39 21.59
N GLU A 13 18.99 22.72 22.80
CA GLU A 13 19.39 23.88 23.56
C GLU A 13 19.87 23.48 24.96
N TYR A 14 21.02 24.05 25.38
CA TYR A 14 21.53 23.96 26.73
C TYR A 14 21.57 25.36 27.36
N PRO A 15 20.50 25.82 28.02
CA PRO A 15 20.40 27.18 28.58
C PRO A 15 21.52 27.54 29.56
N LEU A 16 21.90 26.59 30.40
CA LEU A 16 22.96 26.80 31.41
C LEU A 16 24.33 27.04 30.78
N LEU A 17 24.60 26.44 29.61
CA LEU A 17 25.85 26.59 28.88
C LEU A 17 25.76 27.68 27.82
N LYS A 18 24.60 28.32 27.65
CA LYS A 18 24.32 29.25 26.57
C LYS A 18 24.70 28.68 25.19
N PHE A 19 24.43 27.40 25.02
CA PHE A 19 24.79 26.65 23.81
C PHE A 19 23.54 26.17 23.10
N VAL A 20 23.47 26.46 21.78
CA VAL A 20 22.34 26.06 20.94
C VAL A 20 22.88 25.40 19.69
N VAL A 21 22.30 24.29 19.31
CA VAL A 21 22.52 23.60 18.02
C VAL A 21 21.25 23.69 17.22
N LEU A 22 21.31 24.29 16.05
CA LEU A 22 20.21 24.37 15.10
C LEU A 22 20.47 23.35 13.98
N SER A 23 19.49 22.54 13.70
CA SER A 23 19.52 21.63 12.57
C SER A 23 18.85 22.26 11.34
N GLU A 24 19.09 21.71 10.17
CA GLU A 24 18.46 22.16 8.92
C GLU A 24 16.91 22.09 9.01
N THR A 25 16.38 21.07 9.71
CA THR A 25 14.95 20.92 9.93
C THR A 25 14.33 21.97 10.84
N ASP A 26 15.12 22.57 11.74
CA ASP A 26 14.64 23.65 12.63
C ASP A 26 14.56 24.98 11.90
N ILE A 27 15.44 25.19 10.92
CA ILE A 27 15.52 26.45 10.15
C ILE A 27 14.51 26.45 9.00
N PHE A 28 14.45 25.36 8.24
CA PHE A 28 13.63 25.25 7.01
C PHE A 28 12.31 24.52 7.20
N GLY A 29 12.05 24.02 8.41
CA GLY A 29 10.92 23.16 8.71
C GLY A 29 11.15 21.74 8.20
N ALA A 30 10.64 20.75 8.95
CA ALA A 30 10.66 19.38 8.48
C ALA A 30 9.86 19.30 7.18
N GLU A 31 10.51 18.94 6.06
CA GLU A 31 9.76 18.50 4.88
C GLU A 31 8.72 17.50 5.36
N LYS A 32 7.45 17.87 5.31
CA LYS A 32 6.36 16.93 5.55
C LYS A 32 6.49 15.87 4.47
N LYS A 33 7.28 14.82 4.76
CA LYS A 33 7.21 13.59 3.97
C LYS A 33 5.73 13.27 3.91
N ARG A 34 5.09 13.56 2.76
CA ARG A 34 3.71 13.14 2.51
C ARG A 34 3.69 11.67 2.90
N LYS A 35 3.06 11.36 4.05
CA LYS A 35 2.84 9.97 4.45
C LYS A 35 2.16 9.36 3.25
N LYS A 36 2.90 8.54 2.48
CA LYS A 36 2.28 7.72 1.44
C LYS A 36 1.12 7.07 2.15
N ALA A 37 -0.11 7.41 1.75
CA ALA A 37 -1.31 6.85 2.34
C ALA A 37 -1.07 5.33 2.40
N LYS A 38 -1.13 4.74 3.60
CA LYS A 38 -0.98 3.30 3.75
C LYS A 38 -2.01 2.69 2.82
N LYS A 39 -1.55 2.07 1.72
CA LYS A 39 -2.43 1.41 0.77
C LYS A 39 -3.20 0.36 1.56
N LEU A 40 -4.50 0.55 1.71
CA LEU A 40 -5.44 -0.33 2.43
C LEU A 40 -5.72 -1.62 1.65
N TYR A 41 -4.77 -2.11 0.87
CA TYR A 41 -4.90 -3.34 0.12
C TYR A 41 -4.22 -4.46 0.89
N GLN A 42 -5.03 -5.35 1.47
CA GLN A 42 -4.61 -6.65 2.01
C GLN A 42 -4.49 -7.73 0.92
N GLY A 43 -4.13 -7.37 -0.30
CA GLY A 43 -3.58 -8.36 -1.23
C GLY A 43 -2.22 -8.81 -0.66
N GLN A 44 -1.92 -10.09 -0.70
CA GLN A 44 -0.59 -10.58 -0.38
C GLN A 44 0.41 -9.88 -1.30
N LYS A 45 1.14 -8.91 -0.74
CA LYS A 45 2.27 -8.31 -1.45
C LYS A 45 3.28 -9.41 -1.66
N LEU A 46 3.67 -9.61 -2.89
CA LEU A 46 4.78 -10.49 -3.22
C LEU A 46 6.01 -9.98 -2.48
N LYS A 47 6.49 -10.78 -1.54
CA LYS A 47 7.73 -10.50 -0.82
C LYS A 47 8.94 -11.03 -1.58
N ASP A 48 8.72 -12.07 -2.37
CA ASP A 48 9.75 -12.72 -3.15
C ASP A 48 9.18 -13.22 -4.50
N MET A 49 10.03 -13.26 -5.51
CA MET A 49 9.71 -13.80 -6.83
C MET A 49 9.39 -15.31 -6.80
N GLY A 50 9.89 -16.04 -5.80
CA GLY A 50 9.63 -17.46 -5.60
C GLY A 50 8.16 -17.80 -5.32
N GLU A 51 7.34 -16.81 -4.96
CA GLU A 51 5.90 -17.01 -4.68
C GLU A 51 5.05 -17.10 -5.97
N LEU A 52 5.59 -16.70 -7.13
CA LEU A 52 4.90 -16.72 -8.42
C LEU A 52 5.30 -17.93 -9.26
N LYS A 53 4.30 -18.66 -9.75
CA LYS A 53 4.48 -19.72 -10.73
C LYS A 53 3.99 -19.24 -12.12
N VAL A 54 4.66 -19.68 -13.16
CA VAL A 54 4.23 -19.40 -14.54
C VAL A 54 2.80 -19.91 -14.72
N GLY A 55 1.91 -19.04 -15.20
CA GLY A 55 0.48 -19.29 -15.33
C GLY A 55 -0.37 -18.71 -14.17
N ASP A 56 0.24 -18.20 -13.11
CA ASP A 56 -0.50 -17.53 -12.04
C ASP A 56 -1.14 -16.23 -12.54
N TYR A 57 -2.35 -15.96 -12.05
CA TYR A 57 -2.99 -14.67 -12.25
C TYR A 57 -2.36 -13.63 -11.33
N VAL A 58 -2.03 -12.49 -11.92
CA VAL A 58 -1.41 -11.36 -11.21
C VAL A 58 -2.14 -10.07 -11.53
N VAL A 59 -2.18 -9.16 -10.57
CA VAL A 59 -2.79 -7.84 -10.73
C VAL A 59 -1.69 -6.80 -10.70
N HIS A 60 -1.55 -6.07 -11.80
CA HIS A 60 -0.70 -4.89 -11.85
C HIS A 60 -1.49 -3.65 -11.43
N GLU A 61 -0.91 -2.78 -10.59
CA GLU A 61 -1.61 -1.61 -10.03
C GLU A 61 -2.26 -0.71 -11.10
N SER A 62 -1.58 -0.51 -12.23
CA SER A 62 -2.04 0.39 -13.30
C SER A 62 -2.74 -0.31 -14.45
N HIS A 63 -2.49 -1.59 -14.69
CA HIS A 63 -2.97 -2.31 -15.88
C HIS A 63 -3.99 -3.42 -15.59
N GLY A 64 -4.16 -3.77 -14.30
CA GLY A 64 -5.14 -4.77 -13.88
C GLY A 64 -4.65 -6.19 -14.02
N LEU A 65 -5.59 -7.11 -14.28
CA LEU A 65 -5.39 -8.54 -14.24
C LEU A 65 -4.74 -9.08 -15.49
N GLY A 66 -3.63 -9.79 -15.33
CA GLY A 66 -2.91 -10.52 -16.38
C GLY A 66 -2.44 -11.88 -15.88
N ILE A 67 -1.71 -12.61 -16.72
CA ILE A 67 -1.09 -13.91 -16.42
C ILE A 67 0.42 -13.73 -16.38
N TYR A 68 1.04 -14.21 -15.33
CA TYR A 68 2.50 -14.25 -15.22
C TYR A 68 3.09 -15.30 -16.16
N ARG A 69 4.02 -14.90 -17.03
CA ARG A 69 4.67 -15.75 -18.02
C ARG A 69 6.14 -16.06 -17.74
N GLY A 70 6.64 -15.60 -16.61
CA GLY A 70 8.02 -15.83 -16.22
C GLY A 70 8.87 -14.56 -16.29
N ILE A 71 10.17 -14.76 -16.18
CA ILE A 71 11.17 -13.70 -16.25
C ILE A 71 11.89 -13.81 -17.59
N GLU A 72 12.02 -12.71 -18.29
CA GLU A 72 12.79 -12.60 -19.52
C GLU A 72 13.93 -11.59 -19.34
N LYS A 73 15.11 -11.95 -19.81
CA LYS A 73 16.24 -11.03 -19.88
C LYS A 73 16.10 -10.18 -21.14
N VAL A 74 16.03 -8.89 -20.95
CA VAL A 74 15.94 -7.95 -22.07
C VAL A 74 17.17 -7.04 -22.02
N GLU A 75 17.87 -6.98 -23.15
CA GLU A 75 18.98 -6.06 -23.33
C GLU A 75 18.47 -4.75 -23.93
N MET A 76 18.72 -3.66 -23.21
CA MET A 76 18.43 -2.31 -23.67
C MET A 76 19.68 -1.44 -23.47
N GLU A 77 20.13 -0.82 -24.55
CA GLU A 77 21.31 0.07 -24.52
C GLU A 77 22.59 -0.58 -23.95
N GLY A 78 22.80 -1.88 -24.26
CA GLY A 78 23.97 -2.63 -23.76
C GLY A 78 23.88 -3.09 -22.31
N VAL A 79 22.73 -2.87 -21.63
CA VAL A 79 22.50 -3.33 -20.24
C VAL A 79 21.43 -4.41 -20.25
N VAL A 80 21.80 -5.61 -19.77
CA VAL A 80 20.88 -6.74 -19.59
C VAL A 80 20.16 -6.60 -18.24
N LYS A 81 18.84 -6.58 -18.27
CA LYS A 81 18.00 -6.52 -17.06
C LYS A 81 16.94 -7.62 -17.09
N ASP A 82 16.60 -8.11 -15.91
CA ASP A 82 15.54 -9.09 -15.72
C ASP A 82 14.17 -8.39 -15.68
N TYR A 83 13.24 -8.83 -16.51
CA TYR A 83 11.88 -8.33 -16.58
C TYR A 83 10.88 -9.45 -16.30
N ILE A 84 9.86 -9.12 -15.54
CA ILE A 84 8.68 -9.95 -15.32
C ILE A 84 7.77 -9.75 -16.51
N LYS A 85 7.44 -10.82 -17.22
CA LYS A 85 6.50 -10.81 -18.34
C LYS A 85 5.10 -11.13 -17.85
N ILE A 86 4.17 -10.24 -18.16
CA ILE A 86 2.73 -10.40 -17.84
C ILE A 86 1.97 -10.33 -19.16
N GLU A 87 1.22 -11.38 -19.46
CA GLU A 87 0.35 -11.44 -20.64
C GLU A 87 -1.06 -11.00 -20.28
N TYR A 88 -1.62 -10.16 -21.13
CA TYR A 88 -2.98 -9.64 -21.04
C TYR A 88 -3.89 -10.23 -22.11
N ARG A 89 -5.18 -9.88 -22.07
CA ARG A 89 -6.12 -10.25 -23.10
C ARG A 89 -5.61 -9.76 -24.48
N ASP A 90 -5.88 -10.53 -25.49
CA ASP A 90 -5.49 -10.27 -26.90
C ASP A 90 -3.96 -10.36 -27.15
N GLY A 91 -3.22 -11.08 -26.29
CA GLY A 91 -1.78 -11.34 -26.48
C GLY A 91 -0.87 -10.15 -26.15
N GLY A 92 -1.39 -9.06 -25.58
CA GLY A 92 -0.57 -7.93 -25.14
C GLY A 92 0.36 -8.34 -24.00
N ASN A 93 1.64 -8.01 -24.09
CA ASN A 93 2.63 -8.30 -23.06
C ASN A 93 3.11 -7.02 -22.37
N LEU A 94 3.20 -7.06 -21.05
CA LEU A 94 3.79 -6.01 -20.22
C LEU A 94 5.08 -6.55 -19.60
N TYR A 95 6.13 -5.76 -19.68
CA TYR A 95 7.42 -6.05 -19.07
C TYR A 95 7.64 -5.12 -17.89
N VAL A 96 7.75 -5.69 -16.70
CA VAL A 96 8.00 -4.95 -15.46
C VAL A 96 9.37 -5.33 -14.94
N LEU A 97 10.20 -4.36 -14.56
CA LEU A 97 11.50 -4.63 -13.95
C LEU A 97 11.35 -5.56 -12.74
N ALA A 98 12.22 -6.55 -12.63
CA ALA A 98 12.21 -7.52 -11.53
C ALA A 98 12.34 -6.84 -10.14
N THR A 99 12.95 -5.67 -10.08
CA THR A 99 13.04 -4.84 -8.87
C THR A 99 11.74 -4.13 -8.51
N GLY A 100 10.77 -4.09 -9.41
CA GLY A 100 9.47 -3.41 -9.24
C GLY A 100 8.33 -4.35 -8.81
N LEU A 101 8.59 -5.35 -7.99
CA LEU A 101 7.58 -6.30 -7.49
C LEU A 101 6.45 -5.66 -6.70
N ASP A 102 6.67 -4.48 -6.13
CA ASP A 102 5.70 -3.74 -5.31
C ASP A 102 4.44 -3.31 -6.07
N VAL A 103 4.51 -3.22 -7.40
CA VAL A 103 3.37 -2.88 -8.26
C VAL A 103 2.55 -4.09 -8.71
N ILE A 104 3.01 -5.31 -8.39
CA ILE A 104 2.38 -6.57 -8.77
C ILE A 104 1.88 -7.29 -7.52
N GLN A 105 0.70 -7.89 -7.61
CA GLN A 105 0.13 -8.70 -6.54
C GLN A 105 -0.40 -10.01 -7.12
N LYS A 106 -0.22 -11.11 -6.38
CA LYS A 106 -0.84 -12.38 -6.75
C LYS A 106 -2.35 -12.27 -6.59
N TYR A 107 -3.09 -12.67 -7.62
CA TYR A 107 -4.54 -12.71 -7.55
C TYR A 107 -4.98 -13.94 -6.76
N ALA A 108 -5.62 -13.71 -5.63
CA ALA A 108 -6.28 -14.76 -4.84
C ALA A 108 -7.77 -14.72 -5.17
N SER A 109 -8.27 -15.75 -5.84
CA SER A 109 -9.71 -15.91 -6.08
C SER A 109 -10.28 -16.86 -5.03
N VAL A 110 -11.40 -16.48 -4.46
CA VAL A 110 -12.24 -17.38 -3.64
C VAL A 110 -13.10 -18.27 -4.54
N ASP A 111 -13.37 -17.78 -5.78
CA ASP A 111 -14.20 -18.50 -6.74
C ASP A 111 -13.36 -19.38 -7.69
N ALA A 112 -13.84 -20.60 -7.94
CA ALA A 112 -13.21 -21.53 -8.89
C ALA A 112 -13.28 -21.10 -10.38
N ARG A 113 -13.91 -19.96 -10.66
CA ARG A 113 -14.06 -19.44 -12.04
C ARG A 113 -12.80 -18.71 -12.47
N LYS A 114 -12.34 -19.00 -13.70
CA LYS A 114 -11.23 -18.27 -14.32
C LYS A 114 -11.59 -16.78 -14.46
N PRO A 115 -10.81 -15.88 -13.89
CA PRO A 115 -11.10 -14.45 -13.98
C PRO A 115 -10.85 -13.94 -15.42
N LYS A 116 -11.61 -12.92 -15.82
CA LYS A 116 -11.45 -12.30 -17.14
C LYS A 116 -10.24 -11.36 -17.13
N LEU A 117 -9.30 -11.59 -18.03
CA LEU A 117 -8.13 -10.75 -18.20
C LEU A 117 -8.50 -9.34 -18.68
N ASN A 118 -7.78 -8.35 -18.23
CA ASN A 118 -7.89 -6.99 -18.74
C ASN A 118 -7.20 -6.85 -20.10
N LYS A 119 -7.62 -5.86 -20.88
CA LYS A 119 -6.95 -5.48 -22.12
C LYS A 119 -5.93 -4.37 -21.80
N LEU A 120 -4.68 -4.57 -22.23
CA LEU A 120 -3.61 -3.61 -22.04
C LEU A 120 -3.94 -2.29 -22.79
N GLY A 121 -3.69 -1.15 -22.14
CA GLY A 121 -3.99 0.17 -22.71
C GLY A 121 -5.46 0.57 -22.71
N SER A 122 -6.38 -0.27 -22.21
CA SER A 122 -7.79 0.07 -22.10
C SER A 122 -8.13 0.79 -20.78
N LYS A 123 -9.24 1.54 -20.77
CA LYS A 123 -9.76 2.18 -19.55
C LYS A 123 -10.57 1.23 -18.66
N GLU A 124 -10.64 -0.08 -18.99
CA GLU A 124 -11.44 -1.06 -18.22
C GLU A 124 -11.00 -1.15 -16.77
N TRP A 125 -9.69 -1.18 -16.51
CA TRP A 125 -9.15 -1.27 -15.17
C TRP A 125 -9.42 -0.01 -14.34
N GLU A 126 -9.30 1.16 -14.92
CA GLU A 126 -9.62 2.41 -14.24
C GLU A 126 -11.11 2.51 -13.87
N LYS A 127 -11.98 2.11 -14.79
CA LYS A 127 -13.43 2.01 -14.51
C LYS A 127 -13.72 1.06 -13.35
N THR A 128 -13.04 -0.10 -13.33
CA THR A 128 -13.17 -1.07 -12.23
C THR A 128 -12.69 -0.48 -10.91
N LYS A 129 -11.52 0.16 -10.88
CA LYS A 129 -11.00 0.84 -9.67
C LYS A 129 -11.95 1.92 -9.16
N THR A 130 -12.49 2.74 -10.06
CA THR A 130 -13.42 3.82 -9.69
C THR A 130 -14.71 3.27 -9.10
N ARG A 131 -15.29 2.22 -9.72
CA ARG A 131 -16.50 1.56 -9.21
C ARG A 131 -16.29 0.97 -7.83
N VAL A 132 -15.19 0.23 -7.62
CA VAL A 132 -14.86 -0.37 -6.32
C VAL A 132 -14.61 0.70 -5.27
N ARG A 133 -13.91 1.79 -5.62
CA ARG A 133 -13.67 2.92 -4.70
C ARG A 133 -14.98 3.58 -4.27
N GLY A 134 -15.94 3.74 -5.20
CA GLY A 134 -17.27 4.25 -4.89
C GLY A 134 -18.00 3.34 -3.88
N ALA A 135 -18.06 2.04 -4.15
CA ALA A 135 -18.72 1.07 -3.27
C ALA A 135 -18.06 1.02 -1.86
N VAL A 136 -16.73 1.03 -1.79
CA VAL A 136 -16.00 1.06 -0.51
C VAL A 136 -16.28 2.37 0.26
N SER A 137 -16.39 3.50 -0.45
CA SER A 137 -16.73 4.78 0.19
C SER A 137 -18.13 4.77 0.79
N GLU A 138 -19.09 4.13 0.14
CA GLU A 138 -20.45 3.98 0.63
C GLU A 138 -20.50 3.12 1.90
N VAL A 139 -19.86 1.95 1.88
CA VAL A 139 -19.73 1.09 3.07
C VAL A 139 -19.05 1.83 4.23
N ALA A 140 -18.00 2.59 3.94
CA ALA A 140 -17.31 3.38 4.96
C ALA A 140 -18.22 4.44 5.60
N LYS A 141 -19.07 5.11 4.82
CA LYS A 141 -20.07 6.06 5.35
C LYS A 141 -21.08 5.38 6.27
N ASP A 142 -21.54 4.19 5.90
CA ASP A 142 -22.50 3.44 6.72
C ASP A 142 -21.85 2.97 8.03
N LEU A 143 -20.59 2.53 8.00
CA LEU A 143 -19.85 2.19 9.21
C LEU A 143 -19.68 3.41 10.14
N VAL A 144 -19.37 4.58 9.59
CA VAL A 144 -19.27 5.82 10.40
C VAL A 144 -20.59 6.17 11.05
N LYS A 145 -21.72 6.05 10.33
CA LYS A 145 -23.05 6.26 10.90
C LYS A 145 -23.35 5.27 12.03
N LEU A 146 -23.08 3.99 11.82
CA LEU A 146 -23.25 2.96 12.85
C LEU A 146 -22.40 3.27 14.10
N TYR A 147 -21.17 3.71 13.89
CA TYR A 147 -20.27 4.09 14.99
C TYR A 147 -20.80 5.29 15.78
N ALA A 148 -21.31 6.31 15.09
CA ALA A 148 -21.90 7.47 15.71
C ALA A 148 -23.15 7.11 16.52
N LEU A 149 -24.04 6.23 16.00
CA LEU A 149 -25.20 5.72 16.72
C LEU A 149 -24.80 4.93 17.98
N ARG A 150 -23.74 4.14 17.90
CA ARG A 150 -23.23 3.39 19.06
C ARG A 150 -22.63 4.31 20.11
N GLN A 151 -21.96 5.39 19.72
CA GLN A 151 -21.41 6.37 20.66
C GLN A 151 -22.48 7.24 21.31
N SER A 152 -23.58 7.54 20.61
CA SER A 152 -24.69 8.32 21.16
C SER A 152 -25.67 7.48 22.00
N GLY A 153 -25.60 6.14 21.91
CA GLY A 153 -26.39 5.24 22.72
C GLY A 153 -25.84 5.11 24.13
N GLU A 154 -26.68 5.30 25.15
CA GLU A 154 -26.33 4.99 26.53
C GLU A 154 -26.18 3.47 26.66
N GLY A 155 -25.00 3.01 27.11
CA GLY A 155 -24.78 1.60 27.42
C GLY A 155 -25.53 1.18 28.69
N PHE A 156 -25.88 -0.11 28.78
CA PHE A 156 -26.43 -0.66 30.00
C PHE A 156 -25.38 -0.58 31.11
N ARG A 157 -25.71 0.15 32.17
CA ARG A 157 -24.86 0.23 33.35
C ARG A 157 -25.42 -0.74 34.40
N PHE A 158 -24.59 -1.71 34.78
CA PHE A 158 -24.94 -2.60 35.90
C PHE A 158 -25.05 -1.80 37.18
N GLY A 159 -26.00 -2.19 38.03
CA GLY A 159 -26.13 -1.62 39.39
C GLY A 159 -24.90 -1.90 40.24
N PRO A 160 -24.79 -1.29 41.42
CA PRO A 160 -23.74 -1.61 42.37
C PRO A 160 -23.84 -3.08 42.78
N ASP A 161 -22.67 -3.68 43.07
CA ASP A 161 -22.57 -5.08 43.51
C ASP A 161 -23.49 -5.34 44.71
N THR A 162 -24.23 -6.42 44.64
CA THR A 162 -25.04 -6.93 45.71
C THR A 162 -24.15 -7.48 46.84
N VAL A 163 -24.72 -7.66 48.06
CA VAL A 163 -23.98 -8.19 49.19
C VAL A 163 -23.30 -9.53 48.87
N TRP A 164 -23.95 -10.36 48.07
CA TRP A 164 -23.44 -11.67 47.64
C TRP A 164 -22.31 -11.60 46.60
N GLN A 165 -22.13 -10.48 45.96
CA GLN A 165 -21.05 -10.27 45.00
C GLN A 165 -19.79 -9.67 45.65
N ARG A 166 -19.86 -9.30 46.95
CA ARG A 166 -18.76 -8.72 47.71
C ARG A 166 -18.07 -9.70 48.64
N GLU A 167 -18.60 -10.91 48.79
CA GLU A 167 -17.97 -12.03 49.52
C GLU A 167 -17.07 -12.84 48.54
#